data_3da0927f4562bec17e8a777b44e3cd06
#
_entry.id   3da0927f4562bec17e8a777b44e3cd06
#
_cell.length_a   1.000
_cell.length_b   1.000
_cell.length_c   1.000
_cell.angle_alpha   90.00
_cell.angle_beta   90.00
_cell.angle_gamma   90.00
#
_symmetry.space_group_name_H-M   'P 1'
#
loop_
_entity.id
_entity.type
_entity.pdbx_description
1 polymer ?
#
loop_
_entity_poly.entity_id
_entity_poly.type
_entity_poly.pdbx_seq_one_letter_code
_entity_poly.pdbx_strand_id
1 'polypeptide(L)'
;MGTTLTRCLAAALAPTAAAGLVLALGGPVMSQTAPAPPPATKSAETKPSVVVAETTTLHATVEAVDPGTREVTLKGSKGNVVTIKAGPEVKNFDQIHVGDVLTARYLESVALVVRKAGEGPSANESRTVQVAPKGHKPAARIVETKEVTATVEAIDHAARTVTLRGPEGNARTIKVDPSVKRLNEVKKGDQVVARYTEGLAISVKTPPPAKAPAPAPAPATK
;
A
#
# COMPACT_ATOMS: atom_id res chain seq x y z
N MET A 1 8.45 -8.65 -48.13
CA MET A 1 7.69 -9.89 -48.36
C MET A 1 6.87 -10.06 -47.10
N GLY A 2 5.68 -9.70 -47.07
CA GLY A 2 4.49 -10.13 -47.83
C GLY A 2 3.61 -10.80 -46.79
N THR A 3 2.53 -10.16 -46.57
CA THR A 3 1.12 -10.41 -46.92
C THR A 3 0.39 -11.16 -45.79
N THR A 4 -0.80 -10.97 -45.36
CA THR A 4 -2.06 -10.37 -45.85
C THR A 4 -3.08 -10.51 -44.70
N LEU A 5 -3.77 -9.51 -44.32
CA LEU A 5 -5.23 -9.30 -44.36
C LEU A 5 -6.12 -10.54 -44.54
N THR A 6 -7.07 -10.75 -43.60
CA THR A 6 -8.42 -11.11 -44.03
C THR A 6 -9.46 -10.59 -43.03
N ARG A 7 -10.28 -9.69 -43.54
CA ARG A 7 -11.58 -9.23 -43.05
C ARG A 7 -12.58 -10.35 -43.25
N CYS A 8 -13.51 -10.54 -42.34
CA CYS A 8 -14.85 -11.05 -42.69
C CYS A 8 -15.91 -10.33 -41.88
N LEU A 9 -16.67 -9.66 -42.62
CA LEU A 9 -17.91 -8.92 -42.50
C LEU A 9 -19.08 -9.91 -42.73
N ALA A 10 -20.20 -9.79 -42.01
CA ALA A 10 -21.58 -10.06 -42.40
C ALA A 10 -22.44 -10.06 -41.17
N ALA A 11 -23.31 -9.11 -40.98
CA ALA A 11 -24.59 -8.80 -41.61
C ALA A 11 -25.79 -9.41 -40.85
N ALA A 12 -26.53 -8.54 -40.21
CA ALA A 12 -27.98 -8.32 -40.18
C ALA A 12 -28.93 -9.51 -40.23
N LEU A 13 -29.90 -9.53 -39.31
CA LEU A 13 -31.34 -9.62 -39.64
C LEU A 13 -32.20 -9.30 -38.39
N ALA A 14 -33.01 -8.29 -38.50
CA ALA A 14 -34.22 -8.11 -37.70
C ALA A 14 -35.38 -8.87 -38.34
N PRO A 15 -36.42 -9.24 -37.61
CA PRO A 15 -37.74 -8.88 -38.05
C PRO A 15 -38.65 -8.25 -36.97
N THR A 16 -39.49 -7.38 -37.47
CA THR A 16 -40.62 -6.65 -36.95
C THR A 16 -41.84 -7.53 -36.60
N ALA A 17 -42.71 -6.91 -35.76
CA ALA A 17 -44.16 -6.99 -35.63
C ALA A 17 -44.69 -7.91 -34.52
N ALA A 18 -45.56 -7.50 -33.63
CA ALA A 18 -46.85 -6.87 -33.73
C ALA A 18 -47.48 -6.67 -32.32
N ALA A 19 -48.25 -5.66 -32.21
CA ALA A 19 -49.21 -5.22 -31.22
C ALA A 19 -49.87 -6.25 -30.29
N GLY A 20 -50.04 -5.83 -29.02
CA GLY A 20 -50.93 -6.46 -28.05
C GLY A 20 -51.06 -5.54 -26.81
N LEU A 21 -52.10 -4.69 -26.85
CA LEU A 21 -52.58 -3.83 -25.78
C LEU A 21 -53.33 -4.69 -24.75
N VAL A 22 -52.80 -4.77 -23.48
CA VAL A 22 -53.61 -5.17 -22.32
C VAL A 22 -53.27 -4.28 -21.16
N LEU A 23 -54.22 -3.45 -20.76
CA LEU A 23 -54.24 -2.73 -19.48
C LEU A 23 -54.46 -3.74 -18.35
N ALA A 24 -53.52 -3.80 -17.39
CA ALA A 24 -53.79 -4.33 -16.07
C ALA A 24 -53.02 -3.49 -15.07
N LEU A 25 -53.77 -2.74 -14.28
CA LEU A 25 -53.35 -2.04 -13.07
C LEU A 25 -52.91 -3.06 -12.00
N GLY A 26 -51.66 -3.07 -11.62
CA GLY A 26 -51.17 -3.90 -10.54
C GLY A 26 -49.68 -3.59 -10.39
N GLY A 27 -49.32 -2.61 -9.53
CA GLY A 27 -47.92 -2.29 -9.23
C GLY A 27 -47.25 -3.42 -8.48
N PRO A 28 -46.17 -3.99 -8.98
CA PRO A 28 -45.30 -4.79 -8.12
C PRO A 28 -44.39 -3.82 -7.33
N VAL A 29 -44.48 -3.93 -6.02
CA VAL A 29 -43.47 -3.42 -5.10
C VAL A 29 -42.13 -4.06 -5.52
N MET A 30 -41.26 -3.25 -6.10
CA MET A 30 -39.88 -3.66 -6.35
C MET A 30 -39.20 -3.79 -5.01
N SER A 31 -39.16 -5.01 -4.46
CA SER A 31 -38.18 -5.39 -3.44
C SER A 31 -36.79 -5.20 -4.06
N GLN A 32 -36.11 -4.11 -3.71
CA GLN A 32 -34.69 -3.96 -3.96
C GLN A 32 -33.96 -5.01 -3.11
N THR A 33 -33.65 -6.14 -3.73
CA THR A 33 -32.70 -7.08 -3.16
C THR A 33 -31.37 -6.36 -3.07
N ALA A 34 -30.97 -6.03 -1.85
CA ALA A 34 -29.63 -5.52 -1.56
C ALA A 34 -28.59 -6.51 -2.16
N PRO A 35 -27.53 -6.02 -2.81
CA PRO A 35 -26.48 -6.89 -3.31
C PRO A 35 -25.92 -7.70 -2.14
N ALA A 36 -25.91 -9.02 -2.32
CA ALA A 36 -25.33 -9.94 -1.35
C ALA A 36 -23.87 -9.52 -1.06
N PRO A 37 -23.45 -9.53 0.19
CA PRO A 37 -22.04 -9.29 0.51
C PRO A 37 -21.17 -10.30 -0.23
N PRO A 38 -19.98 -9.90 -0.75
CA PRO A 38 -19.10 -10.81 -1.44
C PRO A 38 -18.81 -12.01 -0.54
N PRO A 39 -18.72 -13.23 -1.10
CA PRO A 39 -18.45 -14.41 -0.31
C PRO A 39 -17.19 -14.19 0.51
N ALA A 40 -17.30 -14.33 1.82
CA ALA A 40 -16.17 -14.32 2.72
C ALA A 40 -15.18 -15.36 2.22
N THR A 41 -14.07 -14.89 1.67
CA THR A 41 -12.94 -15.74 1.29
C THR A 41 -12.56 -16.49 2.55
N LYS A 42 -12.78 -17.80 2.58
CA LYS A 42 -12.34 -18.66 3.66
C LYS A 42 -10.86 -18.36 3.86
N SER A 43 -10.53 -17.74 4.97
CA SER A 43 -9.14 -17.60 5.41
C SER A 43 -8.56 -19.01 5.41
N ALA A 44 -7.67 -19.28 4.45
CA ALA A 44 -6.86 -20.49 4.49
C ALA A 44 -6.24 -20.52 5.89
N GLU A 45 -6.34 -21.64 6.58
CA GLU A 45 -5.76 -21.87 7.91
C GLU A 45 -4.31 -21.41 7.87
N THR A 46 -4.08 -20.20 8.34
CA THR A 46 -2.75 -19.57 8.31
C THR A 46 -2.01 -20.16 9.51
N LYS A 47 -1.02 -20.99 9.23
CA LYS A 47 -0.06 -21.46 10.22
C LYS A 47 0.66 -20.26 10.89
N PRO A 48 1.58 -20.46 11.84
CA PRO A 48 2.21 -19.40 12.59
C PRO A 48 2.64 -18.23 11.72
N SER A 49 2.27 -17.02 12.11
CA SER A 49 2.70 -15.79 11.46
C SER A 49 3.26 -14.81 12.51
N VAL A 50 4.33 -14.13 12.14
CA VAL A 50 4.93 -13.04 12.92
C VAL A 50 5.00 -11.82 12.03
N VAL A 51 4.51 -10.68 12.52
CA VAL A 51 4.62 -9.41 11.84
C VAL A 51 5.25 -8.41 12.80
N VAL A 52 6.35 -7.80 12.36
CA VAL A 52 6.99 -6.67 13.06
C VAL A 52 6.91 -5.48 12.11
N ALA A 53 6.42 -4.36 12.60
CA ALA A 53 6.33 -3.14 11.81
C ALA A 53 6.79 -1.95 12.66
N GLU A 54 7.57 -1.07 12.04
CA GLU A 54 8.01 0.19 12.61
C GLU A 54 7.59 1.33 11.69
N THR A 55 7.13 2.43 12.27
CA THR A 55 6.74 3.62 11.51
C THR A 55 7.40 4.84 12.13
N THR A 56 8.15 5.55 11.32
CA THR A 56 8.75 6.85 11.67
C THR A 56 8.03 7.95 10.92
N THR A 57 7.61 9.00 11.64
CA THR A 57 6.98 10.18 11.03
C THR A 57 7.82 11.41 11.33
N LEU A 58 8.14 12.16 10.28
CA LEU A 58 8.86 13.42 10.35
C LEU A 58 7.98 14.54 9.85
N HIS A 59 8.05 15.68 10.51
CA HIS A 59 7.38 16.91 10.11
C HIS A 59 8.42 18.01 9.93
N ALA A 60 8.25 18.79 8.86
CA ALA A 60 9.07 19.95 8.59
C ALA A 60 8.23 21.06 7.98
N THR A 61 8.57 22.31 8.27
CA THR A 61 7.93 23.48 7.67
C THR A 61 8.75 23.98 6.50
N VAL A 62 8.12 24.36 5.42
CA VAL A 62 8.76 24.95 4.25
C VAL A 62 9.16 26.40 4.59
N GLU A 63 10.47 26.69 4.63
CA GLU A 63 11.00 28.04 4.87
C GLU A 63 11.29 28.81 3.58
N ALA A 64 11.72 28.11 2.53
CA ALA A 64 11.98 28.70 1.22
C ALA A 64 11.68 27.69 0.09
N VAL A 65 11.32 28.22 -1.07
CA VAL A 65 11.10 27.45 -2.31
C VAL A 65 11.79 28.19 -3.44
N ASP A 66 12.67 27.50 -4.17
CA ASP A 66 13.27 27.98 -5.41
C ASP A 66 12.69 27.19 -6.60
N PRO A 67 11.81 27.79 -7.39
CA PRO A 67 11.25 27.13 -8.57
C PRO A 67 12.27 26.87 -9.69
N GLY A 68 13.32 27.68 -9.78
CA GLY A 68 14.34 27.57 -10.83
C GLY A 68 15.23 26.35 -10.65
N THR A 69 15.74 26.13 -9.43
CA THR A 69 16.57 24.97 -9.08
C THR A 69 15.74 23.79 -8.59
N ARG A 70 14.44 23.97 -8.33
CA ARG A 70 13.50 23.03 -7.71
C ARG A 70 13.96 22.62 -6.30
N GLU A 71 14.50 23.57 -5.56
CA GLU A 71 14.94 23.34 -4.19
C GLU A 71 13.91 23.83 -3.18
N VAL A 72 13.78 23.08 -2.10
CA VAL A 72 12.91 23.41 -0.97
C VAL A 72 13.74 23.38 0.30
N THR A 73 13.76 24.48 1.01
CA THR A 73 14.37 24.55 2.34
C THR A 73 13.34 24.24 3.40
N LEU A 74 13.63 23.25 4.21
CA LEU A 74 12.77 22.69 5.22
C LEU A 74 13.35 22.89 6.60
N LYS A 75 12.53 23.31 7.54
CA LYS A 75 12.86 23.37 8.95
C LYS A 75 12.17 22.28 9.73
N GLY A 76 12.94 21.37 10.28
CA GLY A 76 12.43 20.30 11.12
C GLY A 76 11.94 20.80 12.49
N SER A 77 11.15 19.98 13.19
CA SER A 77 10.58 20.29 14.51
C SER A 77 11.65 20.59 15.59
N LYS A 78 12.89 20.14 15.39
CA LYS A 78 14.04 20.41 16.29
C LYS A 78 14.85 21.66 15.88
N GLY A 79 14.36 22.43 14.87
CA GLY A 79 15.04 23.64 14.39
C GLY A 79 16.14 23.39 13.35
N ASN A 80 16.46 22.14 13.02
CA ASN A 80 17.41 21.82 11.97
C ASN A 80 16.85 22.23 10.60
N VAL A 81 17.69 22.85 9.78
CA VAL A 81 17.34 23.30 8.42
C VAL A 81 18.03 22.41 7.41
N VAL A 82 17.29 21.95 6.41
CA VAL A 82 17.79 21.10 5.33
C VAL A 82 17.21 21.57 4.01
N THR A 83 18.05 21.71 2.98
CA THR A 83 17.61 21.98 1.62
C THR A 83 17.59 20.67 0.82
N ILE A 84 16.45 20.39 0.20
CA ILE A 84 16.26 19.21 -0.66
C ILE A 84 15.89 19.65 -2.08
N LYS A 85 16.36 18.90 -3.07
CA LYS A 85 16.01 19.10 -4.47
C LYS A 85 14.88 18.14 -4.85
N ALA A 86 13.76 18.68 -5.32
CA ALA A 86 12.64 17.89 -5.79
C ALA A 86 12.92 17.35 -7.21
N GLY A 87 12.82 16.03 -7.38
CA GLY A 87 12.98 15.37 -8.66
C GLY A 87 11.85 15.71 -9.67
N PRO A 88 12.04 15.33 -10.95
CA PRO A 88 11.08 15.63 -12.01
C PRO A 88 9.72 14.91 -11.82
N GLU A 89 9.69 13.86 -11.02
CA GLU A 89 8.47 13.13 -10.67
C GLU A 89 7.51 13.96 -9.80
N VAL A 90 7.99 14.99 -9.10
CA VAL A 90 7.15 15.92 -8.33
C VAL A 90 6.51 16.93 -9.28
N LYS A 91 5.42 16.52 -9.95
CA LYS A 91 4.75 17.31 -11.00
C LYS A 91 4.07 18.58 -10.49
N ASN A 92 3.72 18.63 -9.21
CA ASN A 92 2.97 19.73 -8.60
C ASN A 92 3.88 20.60 -7.71
N PHE A 93 5.15 20.76 -8.11
CA PHE A 93 6.13 21.53 -7.33
C PHE A 93 5.69 22.99 -7.12
N ASP A 94 5.02 23.57 -8.11
CA ASP A 94 4.43 24.91 -8.10
C ASP A 94 3.36 25.12 -7.01
N GLN A 95 2.84 24.04 -6.44
CA GLN A 95 1.86 24.08 -5.36
C GLN A 95 2.50 24.12 -3.96
N ILE A 96 3.83 24.09 -3.88
CA ILE A 96 4.56 24.22 -2.61
C ILE A 96 4.75 25.70 -2.30
N HIS A 97 4.36 26.11 -1.09
CA HIS A 97 4.49 27.49 -0.62
C HIS A 97 5.22 27.56 0.72
N VAL A 98 5.87 28.68 0.97
CA VAL A 98 6.45 28.95 2.30
C VAL A 98 5.34 28.88 3.34
N GLY A 99 5.65 28.24 4.46
CA GLY A 99 4.70 27.97 5.53
C GLY A 99 3.95 26.63 5.41
N ASP A 100 4.00 25.96 4.28
CA ASP A 100 3.44 24.60 4.15
C ASP A 100 4.15 23.63 5.09
N VAL A 101 3.43 22.60 5.51
CA VAL A 101 3.97 21.51 6.33
C VAL A 101 4.18 20.27 5.47
N LEU A 102 5.42 19.84 5.38
CA LEU A 102 5.81 18.57 4.79
C LEU A 102 5.74 17.49 5.87
N THR A 103 5.05 16.41 5.59
CA THR A 103 5.03 15.20 6.41
C THR A 103 5.64 14.06 5.62
N ALA A 104 6.69 13.46 6.16
CA ALA A 104 7.29 12.24 5.63
C ALA A 104 7.01 11.10 6.61
N ARG A 105 6.47 9.98 6.10
CA ARG A 105 6.25 8.74 6.84
C ARG A 105 7.06 7.64 6.22
N TYR A 106 7.91 7.02 7.01
CA TYR A 106 8.66 5.83 6.66
C TYR A 106 8.08 4.64 7.41
N LEU A 107 7.74 3.61 6.69
CA LEU A 107 7.25 2.34 7.20
C LEU A 107 8.23 1.24 6.82
N GLU A 108 8.63 0.45 7.77
CA GLU A 108 9.37 -0.78 7.56
C GLU A 108 8.62 -1.91 8.24
N SER A 109 8.41 -3.02 7.54
CA SER A 109 7.78 -4.18 8.13
C SER A 109 8.34 -5.48 7.60
N VAL A 110 8.45 -6.46 8.50
CA VAL A 110 8.82 -7.84 8.20
C VAL A 110 7.68 -8.74 8.62
N ALA A 111 7.16 -9.50 7.68
CA ALA A 111 6.14 -10.50 7.94
C ALA A 111 6.69 -11.90 7.59
N LEU A 112 6.56 -12.83 8.51
CA LEU A 112 6.87 -14.24 8.30
C LEU A 112 5.57 -15.03 8.40
N VAL A 113 5.25 -15.77 7.36
CA VAL A 113 4.04 -16.60 7.28
C VAL A 113 4.42 -18.01 6.90
N VAL A 114 3.92 -18.99 7.64
CA VAL A 114 4.09 -20.40 7.28
C VAL A 114 2.85 -20.87 6.53
N ARG A 115 3.06 -21.48 5.38
CA ARG A 115 2.03 -22.11 4.53
C ARG A 115 2.28 -23.61 4.39
N LYS A 116 1.26 -24.34 4.03
CA LYS A 116 1.45 -25.74 3.59
C LYS A 116 2.30 -25.79 2.32
N ALA A 117 2.91 -26.93 2.03
CA ALA A 117 3.66 -27.15 0.80
C ALA A 117 2.88 -26.68 -0.43
N GLY A 118 3.55 -25.95 -1.31
CA GLY A 118 2.98 -25.34 -2.51
C GLY A 118 3.97 -25.37 -3.67
N GLU A 119 4.10 -24.30 -4.42
CA GLU A 119 4.86 -24.24 -5.68
C GLU A 119 6.39 -24.28 -5.55
N GLY A 120 6.93 -24.41 -4.38
CA GLY A 120 8.38 -24.41 -4.15
C GLY A 120 8.95 -23.02 -3.78
N PRO A 121 10.29 -22.96 -3.57
CA PRO A 121 10.95 -21.71 -3.22
C PRO A 121 10.87 -20.68 -4.35
N SER A 122 10.61 -19.42 -4.01
CA SER A 122 10.52 -18.33 -4.97
C SER A 122 10.99 -17.00 -4.36
N ALA A 123 11.39 -16.07 -5.20
CA ALA A 123 11.68 -14.70 -4.81
C ALA A 123 10.92 -13.75 -5.75
N ASN A 124 10.20 -12.80 -5.18
CA ASN A 124 9.45 -11.80 -5.90
C ASN A 124 9.74 -10.42 -5.32
N GLU A 125 9.81 -9.44 -6.20
CA GLU A 125 9.97 -8.04 -5.82
C GLU A 125 8.90 -7.21 -6.54
N SER A 126 8.30 -6.29 -5.83
CA SER A 126 7.33 -5.37 -6.38
C SER A 126 7.58 -3.96 -5.87
N ARG A 127 7.41 -2.98 -6.74
CA ARG A 127 7.49 -1.56 -6.42
C ARG A 127 6.25 -0.85 -6.94
N THR A 128 5.58 -0.13 -6.07
CA THR A 128 4.42 0.69 -6.40
C THR A 128 4.73 2.14 -6.10
N VAL A 129 4.50 3.02 -7.08
CA VAL A 129 4.65 4.47 -6.94
C VAL A 129 3.31 5.13 -7.22
N GLN A 130 2.84 5.93 -6.28
CA GLN A 130 1.62 6.72 -6.40
C GLN A 130 1.99 8.19 -6.18
N VAL A 131 1.49 9.08 -7.03
CA VAL A 131 1.72 10.52 -6.92
C VAL A 131 0.38 11.25 -6.91
N ALA A 132 0.33 12.42 -6.28
CA ALA A 132 -0.87 13.24 -6.26
C ALA A 132 -1.26 13.68 -7.67
N PRO A 133 -2.56 13.77 -8.00
CA PRO A 133 -3.06 14.29 -9.25
C PRO A 133 -2.62 15.74 -9.47
N LYS A 134 -2.54 16.15 -10.75
CA LYS A 134 -2.19 17.53 -11.13
C LYS A 134 -3.16 18.53 -10.49
N GLY A 135 -2.63 19.66 -9.99
CA GLY A 135 -3.42 20.71 -9.34
C GLY A 135 -3.64 20.51 -7.84
N HIS A 136 -3.20 19.42 -7.26
CA HIS A 136 -3.23 19.20 -5.81
C HIS A 136 -1.86 19.47 -5.17
N LYS A 137 -1.82 19.65 -3.85
CA LYS A 137 -0.56 19.72 -3.11
C LYS A 137 0.26 18.45 -3.37
N PRO A 138 1.60 18.56 -3.49
CA PRO A 138 2.44 17.40 -3.75
C PRO A 138 2.28 16.32 -2.69
N ALA A 139 2.06 15.12 -3.16
CA ALA A 139 2.13 13.92 -2.34
C ALA A 139 2.64 12.75 -3.18
N ALA A 140 3.46 11.91 -2.59
CA ALA A 140 3.97 10.70 -3.20
C ALA A 140 3.97 9.57 -2.17
N ARG A 141 3.68 8.36 -2.65
CA ARG A 141 3.81 7.14 -1.88
C ARG A 141 4.57 6.12 -2.72
N ILE A 142 5.63 5.61 -2.15
CA ILE A 142 6.45 4.55 -2.72
C ILE A 142 6.35 3.37 -1.77
N VAL A 143 6.03 2.19 -2.28
CA VAL A 143 6.01 0.95 -1.50
C VAL A 143 6.83 -0.07 -2.27
N GLU A 144 7.84 -0.59 -1.62
CA GLU A 144 8.66 -1.70 -2.11
C GLU A 144 8.37 -2.92 -1.25
N THR A 145 8.14 -4.05 -1.90
CA THR A 145 7.90 -5.32 -1.21
C THR A 145 8.80 -6.37 -1.81
N LYS A 146 9.58 -7.03 -0.97
CA LYS A 146 10.40 -8.19 -1.31
C LYS A 146 9.81 -9.39 -0.59
N GLU A 147 9.45 -10.40 -1.36
CA GLU A 147 8.91 -11.64 -0.84
C GLU A 147 9.83 -12.80 -1.21
N VAL A 148 10.27 -13.54 -0.22
CA VAL A 148 11.10 -14.74 -0.40
C VAL A 148 10.37 -15.92 0.22
N THR A 149 10.14 -16.94 -0.58
CA THR A 149 9.57 -18.21 -0.12
C THR A 149 10.68 -19.24 -0.03
N ALA A 150 10.79 -19.86 1.13
CA ALA A 150 11.73 -20.95 1.40
C ALA A 150 10.98 -22.20 1.85
N THR A 151 11.52 -23.38 1.56
CA THR A 151 10.93 -24.65 1.97
C THR A 151 11.59 -25.15 3.25
N VAL A 152 10.81 -25.66 4.19
CA VAL A 152 11.29 -26.31 5.41
C VAL A 152 11.88 -27.67 5.05
N GLU A 153 13.20 -27.82 5.16
CA GLU A 153 13.89 -29.09 4.94
C GLU A 153 13.95 -29.97 6.18
N ALA A 154 14.20 -29.33 7.30
CA ALA A 154 14.27 -30.00 8.60
C ALA A 154 13.79 -29.06 9.71
N ILE A 155 13.28 -29.65 10.77
CA ILE A 155 12.89 -28.94 11.96
C ILE A 155 13.26 -29.74 13.20
N ASP A 156 13.83 -29.07 14.18
CA ASP A 156 14.08 -29.60 15.51
C ASP A 156 13.28 -28.76 16.51
N HIS A 157 12.22 -29.37 17.03
CA HIS A 157 11.33 -28.71 17.99
C HIS A 157 11.98 -28.53 19.37
N ALA A 158 12.91 -29.44 19.75
CA ALA A 158 13.59 -29.39 21.04
C ALA A 158 14.64 -28.26 21.06
N ALA A 159 15.46 -28.19 20.01
CA ALA A 159 16.44 -27.13 19.84
C ALA A 159 15.83 -25.83 19.31
N ARG A 160 14.56 -25.85 18.89
CA ARG A 160 13.85 -24.74 18.23
C ARG A 160 14.60 -24.23 17.01
N THR A 161 15.09 -25.13 16.16
CA THR A 161 15.77 -24.76 14.91
C THR A 161 14.99 -25.25 13.70
N VAL A 162 15.04 -24.47 12.63
CA VAL A 162 14.42 -24.79 11.34
C VAL A 162 15.46 -24.60 10.26
N THR A 163 15.64 -25.62 9.43
CA THR A 163 16.47 -25.55 8.23
C THR A 163 15.59 -25.23 7.03
N LEU A 164 15.87 -24.09 6.40
CA LEU A 164 15.12 -23.56 5.26
C LEU A 164 15.98 -23.63 4.01
N ARG A 165 15.41 -24.10 2.90
CA ARG A 165 15.99 -24.02 1.56
C ARG A 165 15.38 -22.86 0.80
N GLY A 166 16.21 -21.90 0.44
CA GLY A 166 15.82 -20.73 -0.36
C GLY A 166 15.73 -21.04 -1.86
N PRO A 167 15.30 -20.04 -2.67
CA PRO A 167 15.13 -20.18 -4.12
C PRO A 167 16.44 -20.47 -4.87
N GLU A 168 17.57 -20.06 -4.32
CA GLU A 168 18.92 -20.35 -4.87
C GLU A 168 19.44 -21.73 -4.51
N GLY A 169 18.65 -22.56 -3.84
CA GLY A 169 19.04 -23.90 -3.39
C GLY A 169 19.87 -23.93 -2.11
N ASN A 170 20.27 -22.78 -1.57
CA ASN A 170 21.05 -22.68 -0.35
C ASN A 170 20.18 -23.04 0.88
N ALA A 171 20.70 -23.92 1.73
CA ALA A 171 20.06 -24.27 2.99
C ALA A 171 20.64 -23.43 4.14
N ARG A 172 19.76 -22.89 4.98
CA ARG A 172 20.13 -22.15 6.19
C ARG A 172 19.36 -22.67 7.39
N THR A 173 20.07 -22.93 8.47
CA THR A 173 19.46 -23.26 9.77
C THR A 173 19.33 -21.99 10.59
N ILE A 174 18.11 -21.71 11.03
CA ILE A 174 17.78 -20.56 11.88
C ILE A 174 17.23 -21.03 13.21
N LYS A 175 17.55 -20.31 14.28
CA LYS A 175 16.95 -20.52 15.59
C LYS A 175 15.68 -19.71 15.70
N VAL A 176 14.59 -20.35 16.08
CA VAL A 176 13.28 -19.73 16.20
C VAL A 176 13.07 -19.18 17.62
N ASP A 177 12.71 -17.91 17.70
CA ASP A 177 12.47 -17.21 18.97
C ASP A 177 11.37 -17.91 19.80
N PRO A 178 11.48 -17.96 21.13
CA PRO A 178 10.46 -18.54 22.03
C PRO A 178 9.08 -17.91 21.91
N SER A 179 8.98 -16.66 21.44
CA SER A 179 7.70 -15.97 21.22
C SER A 179 6.83 -16.63 20.13
N VAL A 180 7.44 -17.39 19.22
CA VAL A 180 6.72 -18.16 18.21
C VAL A 180 6.14 -19.43 18.85
N LYS A 181 4.92 -19.31 19.36
CA LYS A 181 4.28 -20.39 20.16
C LYS A 181 3.82 -21.60 19.34
N ARG A 182 3.52 -21.41 18.04
CA ARG A 182 2.94 -22.46 17.17
C ARG A 182 3.99 -23.16 16.30
N LEU A 183 5.25 -23.19 16.71
CA LEU A 183 6.33 -23.85 15.97
C LEU A 183 6.06 -25.35 15.77
N ASN A 184 5.36 -25.99 16.71
CA ASN A 184 4.97 -27.40 16.63
C ASN A 184 4.03 -27.75 15.46
N GLU A 185 3.40 -26.75 14.85
CA GLU A 185 2.54 -26.93 13.69
C GLU A 185 3.32 -26.92 12.36
N VAL A 186 4.58 -26.48 12.39
CA VAL A 186 5.46 -26.43 11.24
C VAL A 186 6.03 -27.82 10.96
N LYS A 187 5.96 -28.26 9.72
CA LYS A 187 6.41 -29.56 9.28
C LYS A 187 7.42 -29.46 8.13
N LYS A 188 8.22 -30.50 7.96
CA LYS A 188 9.06 -30.65 6.76
C LYS A 188 8.18 -30.58 5.51
N GLY A 189 8.61 -29.82 4.52
CA GLY A 189 7.87 -29.56 3.27
C GLY A 189 6.98 -28.33 3.34
N ASP A 190 6.70 -27.76 4.52
CA ASP A 190 6.00 -26.48 4.62
C ASP A 190 6.82 -25.35 3.99
N GLN A 191 6.17 -24.27 3.64
CA GLN A 191 6.82 -23.08 3.10
C GLN A 191 6.78 -21.95 4.12
N VAL A 192 7.91 -21.29 4.28
CA VAL A 192 8.05 -20.04 5.02
C VAL A 192 8.15 -18.90 4.02
N VAL A 193 7.17 -18.03 4.05
CA VAL A 193 7.15 -16.81 3.24
C VAL A 193 7.61 -15.66 4.12
N ALA A 194 8.75 -15.08 3.77
CA ALA A 194 9.29 -13.87 4.37
C ALA A 194 8.95 -12.70 3.45
N ARG A 195 8.16 -11.74 3.95
CA ARG A 195 7.82 -10.51 3.24
C ARG A 195 8.43 -9.33 3.97
N TYR A 196 9.30 -8.62 3.29
CA TYR A 196 9.83 -7.33 3.70
C TYR A 196 9.10 -6.24 2.93
N THR A 197 8.55 -5.27 3.63
CA THR A 197 7.89 -4.12 3.01
C THR A 197 8.48 -2.86 3.54
N GLU A 198 8.92 -2.00 2.63
CA GLU A 198 9.40 -0.66 2.89
C GLU A 198 8.45 0.34 2.23
N GLY A 199 8.02 1.33 2.98
CA GLY A 199 7.08 2.34 2.50
C GLY A 199 7.56 3.74 2.85
N LEU A 200 7.62 4.63 1.85
CA LEU A 200 7.84 6.05 2.04
C LEU A 200 6.63 6.81 1.52
N ALA A 201 6.00 7.58 2.40
CA ALA A 201 4.92 8.48 2.02
C ALA A 201 5.32 9.92 2.38
N ILE A 202 5.28 10.81 1.39
CA ILE A 202 5.55 12.23 1.55
C ILE A 202 4.29 12.99 1.17
N SER A 203 3.89 13.96 1.96
CA SER A 203 2.78 14.86 1.65
C SER A 203 3.06 16.27 2.12
N VAL A 204 2.62 17.24 1.32
CA VAL A 204 2.67 18.66 1.64
C VAL A 204 1.24 19.12 1.92
N LYS A 205 1.03 19.86 3.01
CA LYS A 205 -0.28 20.43 3.38
C LYS A 205 -0.11 21.86 3.82
N THR A 206 -1.06 22.72 3.48
CA THR A 206 -1.16 24.05 4.07
C THR A 206 -1.59 23.89 5.53
N PRO A 207 -0.88 24.50 6.49
CA PRO A 207 -1.31 24.48 7.87
C PRO A 207 -2.68 25.17 8.00
N PRO A 208 -3.53 24.74 8.93
CA PRO A 208 -4.75 25.48 9.22
C PRO A 208 -4.39 26.91 9.66
N PRO A 209 -5.19 27.92 9.32
CA PRO A 209 -4.93 29.29 9.77
C PRO A 209 -4.76 29.29 11.30
N ALA A 210 -3.70 29.94 11.77
CA ALA A 210 -3.46 30.08 13.19
C ALA A 210 -4.72 30.65 13.85
N LYS A 211 -5.26 29.93 14.83
CA LYS A 211 -6.41 30.40 15.60
C LYS A 211 -6.06 31.80 16.12
N ALA A 212 -6.81 32.81 15.67
CA ALA A 212 -6.59 34.17 16.12
C ALA A 212 -6.51 34.20 17.65
N PRO A 213 -5.51 34.91 18.24
CA PRO A 213 -5.42 35.03 19.68
C PRO A 213 -6.78 35.54 20.20
N ALA A 214 -7.27 34.89 21.25
CA ALA A 214 -8.51 35.33 21.87
C ALA A 214 -8.39 36.84 22.22
N PRO A 215 -9.43 37.66 21.95
CA PRO A 215 -9.39 39.08 22.29
C PRO A 215 -9.04 39.22 23.78
N ALA A 216 -8.08 40.08 24.05
CA ALA A 216 -7.65 40.38 25.42
C ALA A 216 -8.90 40.83 26.24
N PRO A 217 -9.05 40.36 27.50
CA PRO A 217 -10.15 40.82 28.32
C PRO A 217 -10.14 42.34 28.44
N ALA A 218 -11.28 42.96 28.20
CA ALA A 218 -11.45 44.41 28.29
C ALA A 218 -11.00 44.89 29.69
N PRO A 219 -10.28 46.02 29.79
CA PRO A 219 -9.90 46.58 31.08
C PRO A 219 -11.14 46.84 31.93
N ALA A 220 -11.16 46.29 33.13
CA ALA A 220 -12.20 46.56 34.12
C ALA A 220 -12.21 48.05 34.45
N THR A 221 -13.25 48.73 34.06
CA THR A 221 -13.54 50.13 34.43
C THR A 221 -13.84 50.15 35.94
N LYS A 222 -13.03 50.90 36.68
CA LYS A 222 -13.27 51.21 38.09
C LYS A 222 -14.25 52.37 38.21
#